data_3a378b527a98737bd79f71829118c798
#
_entry.id   3a378b527a98737bd79f71829118c798
#
_cell.length_a   1.000
_cell.length_b   1.000
_cell.length_c   1.000
_cell.angle_alpha   90.00
_cell.angle_beta   90.00
_cell.angle_gamma   90.00
#
_symmetry.space_group_name_H-M   'P 1'
#
loop_
_entity.id
_entity.type
_entity.pdbx_description
1 polymer ?
#
loop_
_entity_poly.entity_id
_entity_poly.type
_entity_poly.pdbx_seq_one_letter_code
_entity_poly.pdbx_strand_id
1 'polypeptide(L)'
;VFGEGPQSARLMLVGEQPGDLEDREGRPFTGPAGQLLDTLLAEVGLDRGQLYVTNAVKHFKHTTKGRRRIHVRPNPAEVLACRGWLDAEIEAIRPSVIVCLGSTAARSFLGPRFNAARGRGRVHATPWAPAWLATLHPAAVLRTTDDIDRGRALTALRDDLRLAATTLERLAA
;
A
#
# COMPACT_ATOMS: atom_id res chain seq x y z
N VAL A 1 4.60 -7.08 11.62
CA VAL A 1 4.43 -5.61 11.65
C VAL A 1 2.98 -5.31 11.34
N PHE A 2 2.28 -4.72 12.30
CA PHE A 2 0.91 -4.24 12.12
C PHE A 2 0.90 -2.83 11.52
N GLY A 3 -0.30 -2.37 11.19
CA GLY A 3 -0.50 -1.02 10.68
C GLY A 3 -0.30 0.06 11.73
N GLU A 4 -0.13 1.29 11.27
CA GLU A 4 0.07 2.49 12.07
C GLU A 4 -0.80 3.63 11.54
N GLY A 5 -1.40 4.39 12.45
CA GLY A 5 -2.23 5.54 12.16
C GLY A 5 -3.38 5.71 13.15
N PRO A 6 -4.11 6.82 13.08
CA PRO A 6 -5.24 7.05 13.98
C PRO A 6 -6.39 6.08 13.68
N GLN A 7 -7.10 5.67 14.73
CA GLN A 7 -8.28 4.82 14.60
C GLN A 7 -9.42 5.50 13.79
N SER A 8 -9.41 6.81 13.75
CA SER A 8 -10.35 7.63 12.98
C SER A 8 -9.92 7.86 11.52
N ALA A 9 -8.86 7.18 11.05
CA ALA A 9 -8.35 7.36 9.70
C ALA A 9 -9.43 7.00 8.66
N ARG A 10 -9.70 7.91 7.75
CA ARG A 10 -10.67 7.70 6.67
C ARG A 10 -10.05 7.14 5.40
N LEU A 11 -8.72 7.18 5.27
CA LEU A 11 -7.98 6.58 4.18
C LEU A 11 -6.96 5.58 4.72
N MET A 12 -6.99 4.36 4.17
CA MET A 12 -6.07 3.28 4.50
C MET A 12 -5.18 2.97 3.29
N LEU A 13 -3.88 2.94 3.51
CA LEU A 13 -2.89 2.47 2.52
C LEU A 13 -2.46 1.05 2.86
N VAL A 14 -2.52 0.14 1.89
CA VAL A 14 -2.17 -1.27 2.07
C VAL A 14 -1.05 -1.65 1.12
N GLY A 15 0.13 -1.93 1.65
CA GLY A 15 1.28 -2.44 0.90
C GLY A 15 1.33 -3.97 0.82
N GLU A 16 2.47 -4.51 0.35
CA GLU A 16 2.68 -5.95 0.18
C GLU A 16 3.05 -6.62 1.50
N GLN A 17 4.23 -6.32 2.03
CA GLN A 17 4.80 -6.82 3.28
C GLN A 17 5.82 -5.80 3.82
N PRO A 18 6.19 -5.86 5.12
CA PRO A 18 7.27 -5.03 5.64
C PRO A 18 8.60 -5.37 4.93
N GLY A 19 9.49 -4.39 4.80
CA GLY A 19 10.88 -4.58 4.40
C GLY A 19 11.78 -4.93 5.58
N ASP A 20 13.10 -5.01 5.35
CA ASP A 20 14.08 -5.35 6.39
C ASP A 20 14.12 -4.32 7.53
N LEU A 21 14.00 -3.03 7.18
CA LEU A 21 14.01 -1.95 8.17
C LEU A 21 12.70 -1.95 8.98
N GLU A 22 11.57 -2.04 8.30
CA GLU A 22 10.26 -2.10 8.93
C GLU A 22 10.10 -3.29 9.86
N ASP A 23 10.65 -4.45 9.48
CA ASP A 23 10.63 -5.66 10.32
C ASP A 23 11.46 -5.50 11.60
N ARG A 24 12.56 -4.74 11.54
CA ARG A 24 13.40 -4.43 12.71
C ARG A 24 12.79 -3.37 13.61
N GLU A 25 12.16 -2.37 13.03
CA GLU A 25 11.58 -1.24 13.77
C GLU A 25 10.17 -1.52 14.27
N GLY A 26 9.49 -2.53 13.70
CA GLY A 26 8.11 -2.87 14.02
C GLY A 26 7.09 -1.86 13.49
N ARG A 27 7.46 -1.01 12.51
CA ARG A 27 6.63 0.06 11.95
C ARG A 27 6.56 -0.04 10.43
N PRO A 28 5.38 0.16 9.80
CA PRO A 28 5.22 0.06 8.34
C PRO A 28 5.75 1.29 7.62
N PHE A 29 6.36 1.08 6.45
CA PHE A 29 6.81 2.15 5.55
C PHE A 29 7.79 3.15 6.17
N THR A 30 8.77 2.69 6.94
CA THR A 30 9.86 3.52 7.50
C THR A 30 11.08 3.59 6.58
N GLY A 31 11.23 2.64 5.65
CA GLY A 31 12.34 2.58 4.71
C GLY A 31 12.18 3.50 3.48
N PRO A 32 13.07 3.35 2.48
CA PRO A 32 13.10 4.21 1.28
C PRO A 32 11.76 4.26 0.52
N ALA A 33 11.02 3.15 0.46
CA ALA A 33 9.69 3.11 -0.17
C ALA A 33 8.67 3.97 0.59
N GLY A 34 8.76 4.00 1.93
CA GLY A 34 7.95 4.85 2.78
C GLY A 34 8.31 6.33 2.62
N GLN A 35 9.58 6.68 2.55
CA GLN A 35 10.03 8.05 2.33
C GLN A 35 9.52 8.61 0.99
N LEU A 36 9.58 7.80 -0.07
CA LEU A 36 8.98 8.19 -1.35
C LEU A 36 7.46 8.37 -1.23
N LEU A 37 6.79 7.44 -0.54
CA LEU A 37 5.35 7.53 -0.30
C LEU A 37 4.99 8.82 0.45
N ASP A 38 5.71 9.15 1.52
CA ASP A 38 5.48 10.35 2.32
C ASP A 38 5.65 11.64 1.50
N THR A 39 6.68 11.68 0.64
CA THR A 39 6.88 12.79 -0.30
C THR A 39 5.68 12.97 -1.23
N LEU A 40 5.21 11.89 -1.85
CA LEU A 40 4.08 11.94 -2.78
C LEU A 40 2.75 12.25 -2.08
N LEU A 41 2.54 11.76 -0.84
CA LEU A 41 1.37 12.11 -0.03
C LEU A 41 1.33 13.62 0.24
N ALA A 42 2.45 14.21 0.66
CA ALA A 42 2.55 15.65 0.89
C ALA A 42 2.27 16.46 -0.40
N GLU A 43 2.79 16.02 -1.56
CA GLU A 43 2.55 16.66 -2.85
C GLU A 43 1.07 16.68 -3.28
N VAL A 44 0.28 15.69 -2.83
CA VAL A 44 -1.16 15.60 -3.14
C VAL A 44 -2.05 16.12 -2.01
N GLY A 45 -1.46 16.71 -0.96
CA GLY A 45 -2.20 17.31 0.16
C GLY A 45 -2.74 16.29 1.18
N LEU A 46 -2.19 15.08 1.22
CA LEU A 46 -2.53 14.07 2.22
C LEU A 46 -1.52 14.10 3.37
N ASP A 47 -1.99 14.32 4.59
CA ASP A 47 -1.16 14.22 5.79
C ASP A 47 -1.02 12.76 6.23
N ARG A 48 0.21 12.22 6.19
CA ARG A 48 0.54 10.87 6.66
C ARG A 48 0.00 10.58 8.06
N GLY A 49 0.01 11.57 8.95
CA GLY A 49 -0.47 11.42 10.32
C GLY A 49 -1.98 11.20 10.44
N GLN A 50 -2.75 11.49 9.39
CA GLN A 50 -4.20 11.27 9.32
C GLN A 50 -4.58 9.96 8.61
N LEU A 51 -3.61 9.21 8.11
CA LEU A 51 -3.82 7.98 7.36
C LEU A 51 -3.51 6.75 8.23
N TYR A 52 -4.16 5.63 7.92
CA TYR A 52 -3.75 4.33 8.43
C TYR A 52 -2.94 3.60 7.37
N VAL A 53 -1.74 3.17 7.70
CA VAL A 53 -0.82 2.54 6.77
C VAL A 53 -0.46 1.14 7.25
N THR A 54 -0.64 0.14 6.39
CA THR A 54 -0.39 -1.26 6.72
C THR A 54 0.08 -2.06 5.51
N ASN A 55 0.21 -3.36 5.66
CA ASN A 55 0.56 -4.30 4.60
C ASN A 55 -0.39 -5.51 4.60
N ALA A 56 -0.57 -6.14 3.44
CA ALA A 56 -1.36 -7.36 3.31
C ALA A 56 -0.73 -8.53 4.08
N VAL A 57 0.59 -8.61 4.10
CA VAL A 57 1.36 -9.60 4.89
C VAL A 57 2.06 -8.90 6.03
N LYS A 58 1.99 -9.47 7.25
CA LYS A 58 2.52 -8.85 8.47
C LYS A 58 3.97 -9.21 8.76
N HIS A 59 4.57 -10.09 7.98
CA HIS A 59 5.91 -10.62 8.17
C HIS A 59 6.81 -10.31 6.99
N PHE A 60 8.09 -10.09 7.25
CA PHE A 60 9.10 -9.92 6.20
C PHE A 60 9.57 -11.28 5.69
N LYS A 61 9.10 -11.68 4.51
CA LYS A 61 9.64 -12.85 3.81
C LYS A 61 10.94 -12.51 3.14
N HIS A 62 11.99 -13.25 3.45
CA HIS A 62 13.33 -13.03 2.93
C HIS A 62 14.11 -14.31 2.74
N THR A 63 15.16 -14.24 1.93
CA THR A 63 16.30 -15.18 1.92
C THR A 63 17.51 -14.49 2.50
N THR A 64 18.50 -15.27 2.95
CA THR A 64 19.73 -14.72 3.51
C THR A 64 20.87 -14.87 2.50
N LYS A 65 21.60 -13.78 2.22
CA LYS A 65 22.83 -13.78 1.44
C LYS A 65 23.94 -13.12 2.24
N GLY A 66 24.79 -13.92 2.85
CA GLY A 66 25.75 -13.45 3.87
C GLY A 66 25.00 -12.84 5.07
N ARG A 67 25.30 -11.59 5.41
CA ARG A 67 24.63 -10.85 6.49
C ARG A 67 23.38 -10.11 6.05
N ARG A 68 23.02 -10.14 4.76
CA ARG A 68 21.89 -9.40 4.20
C ARG A 68 20.64 -10.27 4.10
N ARG A 69 19.52 -9.75 4.55
CA ARG A 69 18.20 -10.31 4.31
C ARG A 69 17.65 -9.71 3.01
N ILE A 70 17.42 -10.59 2.03
CA ILE A 70 16.95 -10.19 0.68
C ILE A 70 15.46 -10.47 0.59
N HIS A 71 14.70 -9.45 0.27
CA HIS A 71 13.25 -9.53 0.06
C HIS A 71 12.86 -10.64 -0.91
N VAL A 72 11.91 -11.47 -0.50
CA VAL A 72 11.24 -12.46 -1.35
C VAL A 72 9.75 -12.17 -1.34
N ARG A 73 9.14 -12.17 -2.50
CA ARG A 73 7.72 -11.90 -2.61
C ARG A 73 6.89 -12.97 -1.89
N PRO A 74 5.85 -12.58 -1.11
CA PRO A 74 4.94 -13.54 -0.49
C PRO A 74 4.20 -14.36 -1.54
N ASN A 75 4.02 -15.64 -1.27
CA ASN A 75 3.17 -16.50 -2.08
C ASN A 75 1.67 -16.36 -1.68
N PRO A 76 0.74 -16.87 -2.47
CA PRO A 76 -0.69 -16.74 -2.16
C PRO A 76 -1.12 -17.33 -0.82
N ALA A 77 -0.50 -18.43 -0.37
CA ALA A 77 -0.81 -19.05 0.92
C ALA A 77 -0.38 -18.17 2.09
N GLU A 78 0.78 -17.51 1.99
CA GLU A 78 1.28 -16.56 3.00
C GLU A 78 0.39 -15.30 3.07
N VAL A 79 -0.06 -14.80 1.91
CA VAL A 79 -1.03 -13.69 1.87
C VAL A 79 -2.34 -14.08 2.54
N LEU A 80 -2.84 -15.29 2.24
CA LEU A 80 -4.08 -15.80 2.84
C LEU A 80 -3.93 -15.99 4.35
N ALA A 81 -2.79 -16.50 4.82
CA ALA A 81 -2.54 -16.69 6.25
C ALA A 81 -2.56 -15.38 7.05
N CYS A 82 -2.18 -14.25 6.43
CA CYS A 82 -2.23 -12.92 7.04
C CYS A 82 -3.58 -12.21 6.88
N ARG A 83 -4.50 -12.74 6.07
CA ARG A 83 -5.74 -12.06 5.70
C ARG A 83 -6.60 -11.70 6.90
N GLY A 84 -6.74 -12.56 7.88
CA GLY A 84 -7.54 -12.29 9.09
C GLY A 84 -7.05 -11.06 9.87
N TRP A 85 -5.74 -10.80 9.89
CA TRP A 85 -5.19 -9.59 10.51
C TRP A 85 -5.54 -8.32 9.74
N LEU A 86 -5.46 -8.36 8.41
CA LEU A 86 -5.86 -7.22 7.57
C LEU A 86 -7.36 -6.94 7.70
N ASP A 87 -8.20 -7.98 7.73
CA ASP A 87 -9.64 -7.82 7.92
C ASP A 87 -9.96 -7.19 9.29
N ALA A 88 -9.26 -7.60 10.35
CA ALA A 88 -9.42 -7.00 11.68
C ALA A 88 -9.01 -5.52 11.72
N GLU A 89 -7.94 -5.14 11.01
CA GLU A 89 -7.55 -3.72 10.87
C GLU A 89 -8.62 -2.93 10.11
N ILE A 90 -9.16 -3.46 9.01
CA ILE A 90 -10.22 -2.81 8.24
C ILE A 90 -11.48 -2.62 9.08
N GLU A 91 -11.86 -3.64 9.85
CA GLU A 91 -13.03 -3.59 10.74
C GLU A 91 -12.85 -2.56 11.86
N ALA A 92 -11.66 -2.45 12.43
CA ALA A 92 -11.34 -1.50 13.49
C ALA A 92 -11.30 -0.05 12.97
N ILE A 93 -10.72 0.18 11.80
CA ILE A 93 -10.52 1.53 11.23
C ILE A 93 -11.76 1.99 10.45
N ARG A 94 -12.44 1.12 9.71
CA ARG A 94 -13.59 1.42 8.84
C ARG A 94 -13.30 2.55 7.85
N PRO A 95 -12.25 2.44 7.04
CA PRO A 95 -11.85 3.52 6.15
C PRO A 95 -12.92 3.80 5.08
N SER A 96 -13.05 5.07 4.68
CA SER A 96 -13.88 5.46 3.53
C SER A 96 -13.20 5.12 2.19
N VAL A 97 -11.85 5.13 2.19
CA VAL A 97 -11.02 4.85 1.01
C VAL A 97 -9.93 3.87 1.37
N ILE A 98 -9.76 2.82 0.56
CA ILE A 98 -8.61 1.91 0.63
C ILE A 98 -7.78 2.07 -0.66
N VAL A 99 -6.48 2.28 -0.51
CA VAL A 99 -5.52 2.31 -1.62
C VAL A 99 -4.55 1.15 -1.48
N CYS A 100 -4.58 0.23 -2.45
CA CYS A 100 -3.64 -0.88 -2.52
C CYS A 100 -2.38 -0.49 -3.30
N LEU A 101 -1.24 -0.51 -2.62
CA LEU A 101 0.07 -0.22 -3.18
C LEU A 101 0.68 -1.51 -3.74
N GLY A 102 0.57 -1.69 -5.06
CA GLY A 102 1.10 -2.84 -5.79
C GLY A 102 0.15 -4.02 -5.93
N SER A 103 0.57 -4.98 -6.76
CA SER A 103 -0.26 -6.11 -7.19
C SER A 103 -0.57 -7.11 -6.08
N THR A 104 0.34 -7.34 -5.12
CA THR A 104 0.11 -8.28 -4.02
C THR A 104 -0.98 -7.77 -3.09
N ALA A 105 -0.91 -6.50 -2.70
CA ALA A 105 -1.95 -5.85 -1.92
C ALA A 105 -3.31 -5.88 -2.64
N ALA A 106 -3.35 -5.49 -3.92
CA ALA A 106 -4.60 -5.50 -4.68
C ALA A 106 -5.21 -6.90 -4.83
N ARG A 107 -4.38 -7.93 -5.06
CA ARG A 107 -4.83 -9.32 -5.17
C ARG A 107 -5.29 -9.93 -3.85
N SER A 108 -4.84 -9.42 -2.72
CA SER A 108 -5.36 -9.86 -1.42
C SER A 108 -6.83 -9.50 -1.23
N PHE A 109 -7.34 -8.50 -1.94
CA PHE A 109 -8.76 -8.11 -1.98
C PHE A 109 -9.53 -8.77 -3.12
N LEU A 110 -9.06 -8.58 -4.36
CA LEU A 110 -9.81 -8.94 -5.58
C LEU A 110 -9.42 -10.29 -6.18
N GLY A 111 -8.52 -11.01 -5.51
CA GLY A 111 -8.08 -12.34 -5.93
C GLY A 111 -6.97 -12.34 -6.99
N PRO A 112 -6.43 -13.53 -7.31
CA PRO A 112 -5.20 -13.68 -8.09
C PRO A 112 -5.33 -13.23 -9.55
N ARG A 113 -6.54 -13.18 -10.09
CA ARG A 113 -6.80 -12.75 -11.48
C ARG A 113 -6.77 -11.23 -11.66
N PHE A 114 -6.76 -10.45 -10.59
CA PHE A 114 -6.70 -8.99 -10.72
C PHE A 114 -5.35 -8.54 -11.29
N ASN A 115 -5.42 -7.73 -12.34
CA ASN A 115 -4.25 -7.15 -12.99
C ASN A 115 -4.09 -5.68 -12.54
N ALA A 116 -3.17 -5.43 -11.61
CA ALA A 116 -2.95 -4.10 -11.06
C ALA A 116 -2.48 -3.07 -12.12
N ALA A 117 -1.72 -3.49 -13.13
CA ALA A 117 -1.26 -2.58 -14.18
C ALA A 117 -2.40 -2.05 -15.06
N ARG A 118 -3.43 -2.87 -15.29
CA ARG A 118 -4.62 -2.49 -16.06
C ARG A 118 -5.74 -1.90 -15.21
N GLY A 119 -5.80 -2.29 -13.94
CA GLY A 119 -6.86 -1.89 -13.00
C GLY A 119 -6.51 -0.68 -12.13
N ARG A 120 -5.27 -0.15 -12.21
CA ARG A 120 -4.86 1.03 -11.45
C ARG A 120 -5.57 2.31 -11.92
N GLY A 121 -5.59 3.32 -11.07
CA GLY A 121 -6.13 4.64 -11.41
C GLY A 121 -7.66 4.66 -11.60
N ARG A 122 -8.37 3.71 -10.99
CA ARG A 122 -9.83 3.61 -11.03
C ARG A 122 -10.38 3.38 -9.63
N VAL A 123 -11.48 4.04 -9.32
CA VAL A 123 -12.21 3.84 -8.07
C VAL A 123 -13.23 2.74 -8.25
N HIS A 124 -13.23 1.79 -7.33
CA HIS A 124 -14.19 0.69 -7.27
C HIS A 124 -14.94 0.74 -5.93
N ALA A 125 -16.24 0.51 -5.96
CA ALA A 125 -17.01 0.22 -4.74
C ALA A 125 -16.74 -1.24 -4.32
N THR A 126 -16.51 -1.48 -3.04
CA THR A 126 -16.21 -2.80 -2.50
C THR A 126 -16.90 -3.02 -1.16
N PRO A 127 -17.04 -4.27 -0.68
CA PRO A 127 -17.56 -4.54 0.67
C PRO A 127 -16.67 -3.99 1.80
N TRP A 128 -15.39 -3.72 1.53
CA TRP A 128 -14.41 -3.29 2.55
C TRP A 128 -14.38 -1.79 2.77
N ALA A 129 -14.71 -1.02 1.73
CA ALA A 129 -14.79 0.45 1.80
C ALA A 129 -15.66 0.99 0.67
N PRO A 130 -16.31 2.16 0.84
CA PRO A 130 -17.06 2.85 -0.21
C PRO A 130 -16.23 3.09 -1.48
N ALA A 131 -14.92 3.34 -1.32
CA ALA A 131 -13.99 3.50 -2.43
C ALA A 131 -12.73 2.65 -2.22
N TRP A 132 -12.33 1.96 -3.27
CA TRP A 132 -11.13 1.15 -3.32
C TRP A 132 -10.35 1.44 -4.61
N LEU A 133 -9.03 1.59 -4.51
CA LEU A 133 -8.14 1.83 -5.65
C LEU A 133 -6.92 0.91 -5.58
N ALA A 134 -6.36 0.60 -6.75
CA ALA A 134 -5.02 0.02 -6.86
C ALA A 134 -4.09 1.02 -7.54
N THR A 135 -2.83 1.01 -7.13
CA THR A 135 -1.76 1.78 -7.75
C THR A 135 -0.44 1.02 -7.74
N LEU A 136 0.64 1.68 -8.17
CA LEU A 136 1.99 1.12 -8.12
C LEU A 136 2.51 1.05 -6.67
N HIS A 137 3.40 0.10 -6.39
CA HIS A 137 4.12 0.10 -5.13
C HIS A 137 5.32 1.06 -5.21
N PRO A 138 5.56 1.93 -4.20
CA PRO A 138 6.69 2.86 -4.22
C PRO A 138 8.05 2.18 -4.45
N ALA A 139 8.26 0.99 -3.86
CA ALA A 139 9.49 0.22 -4.10
C ALA A 139 9.67 -0.24 -5.56
N ALA A 140 8.59 -0.40 -6.33
CA ALA A 140 8.70 -0.70 -7.76
C ALA A 140 9.24 0.50 -8.54
N VAL A 141 8.79 1.70 -8.18
CA VAL A 141 9.31 2.96 -8.75
C VAL A 141 10.81 3.10 -8.47
N LEU A 142 11.23 2.86 -7.23
CA LEU A 142 12.65 2.94 -6.83
C LEU A 142 13.54 1.90 -7.55
N ARG A 143 13.00 0.75 -7.93
CA ARG A 143 13.73 -0.28 -8.68
C ARG A 143 13.81 -0.04 -10.18
N THR A 144 13.04 0.89 -10.71
CA THR A 144 13.08 1.24 -12.13
C THR A 144 14.37 2.00 -12.42
N THR A 145 15.21 1.43 -13.30
CA THR A 145 16.55 1.97 -13.62
C THR A 145 16.52 2.98 -14.75
N ASP A 146 15.61 2.84 -15.70
CA ASP A 146 15.43 3.83 -16.77
C ASP A 146 14.74 5.08 -16.23
N ASP A 147 15.32 6.24 -16.51
CA ASP A 147 14.86 7.53 -15.96
C ASP A 147 13.50 7.96 -16.52
N ILE A 148 13.22 7.65 -17.79
CA ILE A 148 11.95 8.00 -18.44
C ILE A 148 10.83 7.14 -17.84
N ASP A 149 11.06 5.83 -17.73
CA ASP A 149 10.08 4.91 -17.15
C ASP A 149 9.87 5.15 -15.66
N ARG A 150 10.94 5.51 -14.93
CA ARG A 150 10.82 5.93 -13.53
C ARG A 150 9.99 7.20 -13.38
N GLY A 151 10.21 8.21 -14.24
CA GLY A 151 9.40 9.43 -14.28
C GLY A 151 7.92 9.16 -14.55
N ARG A 152 7.62 8.27 -15.51
CA ARG A 152 6.25 7.82 -15.80
C ARG A 152 5.61 7.11 -14.62
N ALA A 153 6.36 6.23 -13.95
CA ALA A 153 5.87 5.50 -12.79
C ALA A 153 5.60 6.42 -11.59
N LEU A 154 6.47 7.42 -11.35
CA LEU A 154 6.26 8.45 -10.33
C LEU A 154 5.00 9.26 -10.60
N THR A 155 4.83 9.74 -11.83
CA THR A 155 3.64 10.48 -12.24
C THR A 155 2.39 9.64 -12.05
N ALA A 156 2.43 8.39 -12.48
CA ALA A 156 1.31 7.46 -12.34
C ALA A 156 0.92 7.22 -10.87
N LEU A 157 1.89 7.00 -9.98
CA LEU A 157 1.65 6.81 -8.54
C LEU A 157 1.08 8.09 -7.91
N ARG A 158 1.65 9.27 -8.23
CA ARG A 158 1.16 10.57 -7.77
C ARG A 158 -0.28 10.82 -8.19
N ASP A 159 -0.62 10.58 -9.44
CA ASP A 159 -1.96 10.81 -9.97
C ASP A 159 -3.00 9.90 -9.32
N ASP A 160 -2.65 8.65 -9.06
CA ASP A 160 -3.53 7.71 -8.33
C ASP A 160 -3.74 8.15 -6.87
N LEU A 161 -2.69 8.63 -6.20
CA LEU A 161 -2.82 9.18 -4.84
C LEU A 161 -3.67 10.46 -4.82
N ARG A 162 -3.55 11.33 -5.85
CA ARG A 162 -4.40 12.50 -6.02
C ARG A 162 -5.87 12.09 -6.23
N LEU A 163 -6.12 11.04 -7.02
CA LEU A 163 -7.46 10.48 -7.18
C LEU A 163 -8.03 9.97 -5.84
N ALA A 164 -7.20 9.35 -5.02
CA ALA A 164 -7.61 8.92 -3.68
C ALA A 164 -7.96 10.11 -2.78
N ALA A 165 -7.15 11.19 -2.79
CA ALA A 165 -7.40 12.42 -2.04
C ALA A 165 -8.73 13.07 -2.45
N THR A 166 -8.95 13.29 -3.75
CA THR A 166 -10.21 13.89 -4.26
C THR A 166 -11.42 12.99 -4.03
N THR A 167 -11.24 11.67 -4.02
CA THR A 167 -12.30 10.72 -3.68
C THR A 167 -12.65 10.81 -2.20
N LEU A 168 -11.66 10.92 -1.33
CA LEU A 168 -11.86 11.11 0.11
C LEU A 168 -12.63 12.39 0.43
N GLU A 169 -12.29 13.50 -0.22
CA GLU A 169 -13.00 14.78 -0.09
C GLU A 169 -14.46 14.65 -0.48
N ARG A 170 -14.73 14.03 -1.64
CA ARG A 170 -16.12 13.81 -2.12
C ARG A 170 -16.97 12.94 -1.18
N LEU A 171 -16.36 11.98 -0.49
CA LEU A 171 -17.04 11.15 0.50
C LEU A 171 -17.19 11.85 1.86
N ALA A 172 -16.59 13.04 2.04
CA ALA A 172 -16.72 13.86 3.24
C ALA A 172 -17.81 14.93 3.12
N ALA A 173 -18.16 15.29 1.89
CA ALA A 173 -19.20 16.28 1.58
C ALA A 173 -20.60 15.68 1.66
#